data_a5a1855129faa9ef43d17c8928430ff2
#
_entry.id   a5a1855129faa9ef43d17c8928430ff2
#
_cell.length_a   1.000
_cell.length_b   1.000
_cell.length_c   1.000
_cell.angle_alpha   90.00
_cell.angle_beta   90.00
_cell.angle_gamma   90.00
#
_symmetry.space_group_name_H-M   'P 1'
#
loop_
_entity.id
_entity.type
_entity.pdbx_description
1 polymer ?
#
loop_
_entity_poly.entity_id
_entity_poly.type
_entity_poly.pdbx_seq_one_letter_code
_entity_poly.pdbx_strand_id
1 'polypeptide(L)'
;MAFIPLFVAIDVPGLVPLFLSLTAGMTLKSKRQLIVEATLTAGAVALIFLVLGKVIFRFLGITDNDFRIGGGIVLLVLAVTDLLFTSEERKGPNTSVGVVPIGIPLIMGPAALTSIIIVVDAYGYWISMLSLVLNLFIVWFTFRHSDVVIRVMGDGGARAFAKVASLFMVAIAVMMIRVGIQNIVQ
;
A
#
# COMPACT_ATOMS: atom_id res chain seq x y z
N MET A 1 -3.91 -19.64 -9.63
CA MET A 1 -3.82 -19.08 -8.25
C MET A 1 -3.45 -17.60 -8.28
N ALA A 2 -4.27 -16.77 -8.94
CA ALA A 2 -4.03 -15.33 -9.11
C ALA A 2 -4.08 -14.50 -7.80
N PHE A 3 -4.75 -15.01 -6.76
CA PHE A 3 -4.95 -14.34 -5.48
C PHE A 3 -3.65 -14.12 -4.70
N ILE A 4 -2.79 -15.13 -4.61
CA ILE A 4 -1.58 -15.11 -3.77
C ILE A 4 -0.58 -14.03 -4.19
N PRO A 5 -0.21 -13.89 -5.49
CA PRO A 5 0.70 -12.83 -5.90
C PRO A 5 0.21 -11.42 -5.54
N LEU A 6 -1.09 -11.14 -5.72
CA LEU A 6 -1.68 -9.86 -5.34
C LEU A 6 -1.71 -9.67 -3.82
N PHE A 7 -2.06 -10.71 -3.06
CA PHE A 7 -2.06 -10.67 -1.60
C PHE A 7 -0.68 -10.33 -1.02
N VAL A 8 0.35 -10.98 -1.55
CA VAL A 8 1.75 -10.73 -1.14
C VAL A 8 2.21 -9.34 -1.56
N ALA A 9 1.83 -8.89 -2.77
CA ALA A 9 2.25 -7.59 -3.29
C ALA A 9 1.56 -6.40 -2.58
N ILE A 10 0.32 -6.57 -2.12
CA ILE A 10 -0.41 -5.59 -1.31
C ILE A 10 0.13 -5.56 0.13
N ASP A 11 0.65 -6.69 0.64
CA ASP A 11 1.23 -6.82 1.97
C ASP A 11 0.29 -6.33 3.10
N VAL A 12 -0.93 -6.88 3.13
CA VAL A 12 -1.94 -6.50 4.13
C VAL A 12 -1.41 -6.50 5.57
N PRO A 13 -0.62 -7.50 6.03
CA PRO A 13 -0.03 -7.48 7.36
C PRO A 13 0.88 -6.28 7.63
N GLY A 14 1.70 -5.89 6.65
CA GLY A 14 2.58 -4.72 6.74
C GLY A 14 1.82 -3.39 6.71
N LEU A 15 0.64 -3.35 6.05
CA LEU A 15 -0.18 -2.15 5.98
C LEU A 15 -0.86 -1.78 7.30
N VAL A 16 -1.19 -2.76 8.17
CA VAL A 16 -1.96 -2.52 9.40
C VAL A 16 -1.27 -1.53 10.33
N PRO A 17 0.00 -1.74 10.72
CA PRO A 17 0.67 -0.83 11.64
C PRO A 17 0.85 0.57 11.05
N LEU A 18 1.10 0.67 9.75
CA LEU A 18 1.22 1.96 9.08
C LEU A 18 -0.13 2.68 9.05
N PHE A 19 -1.22 1.97 8.75
CA PHE A 19 -2.57 2.51 8.83
C PHE A 19 -2.89 3.01 10.25
N LEU A 20 -2.51 2.27 11.29
CA LEU A 20 -2.69 2.66 12.68
C LEU A 20 -1.90 3.92 13.03
N SER A 21 -0.65 4.03 12.56
CA SER A 21 0.19 5.22 12.73
C SER A 21 -0.45 6.45 12.07
N LEU A 22 -0.88 6.33 10.82
CA LEU A 22 -1.47 7.42 10.05
C LEU A 22 -2.85 7.87 10.58
N THR A 23 -3.59 6.97 11.21
CA THR A 23 -4.93 7.24 11.75
C THR A 23 -4.94 7.51 13.25
N ALA A 24 -3.77 7.60 13.89
CA ALA A 24 -3.66 7.89 15.32
C ALA A 24 -4.31 9.24 15.65
N GLY A 25 -5.21 9.24 16.65
CA GLY A 25 -5.96 10.41 17.09
C GLY A 25 -7.13 10.82 16.19
N MET A 26 -7.46 10.06 15.15
CA MET A 26 -8.69 10.28 14.37
C MET A 26 -9.93 9.77 15.12
N THR A 27 -11.07 10.43 14.90
CA THR A 27 -12.36 9.92 15.40
C THR A 27 -12.74 8.64 14.66
N LEU A 28 -13.51 7.76 15.31
CA LEU A 28 -13.99 6.51 14.69
C LEU A 28 -14.77 6.77 13.39
N LYS A 29 -15.52 7.88 13.33
CA LYS A 29 -16.26 8.25 12.12
C LYS A 29 -15.33 8.61 10.98
N SER A 30 -14.34 9.48 11.23
CA SER A 30 -13.35 9.89 10.23
C SER A 30 -12.49 8.71 9.75
N LYS A 31 -12.10 7.84 10.68
CA LYS A 31 -11.33 6.63 10.35
C LYS A 31 -12.11 5.68 9.43
N ARG A 32 -13.41 5.46 9.72
CA ARG A 32 -14.29 4.62 8.88
C ARG A 32 -14.47 5.20 7.47
N GLN A 33 -14.67 6.51 7.38
CA GLN A 33 -14.79 7.19 6.11
C GLN A 33 -13.50 7.04 5.31
N LEU A 34 -12.34 7.29 5.94
CA LEU A 34 -11.03 7.15 5.33
C LEU A 34 -10.78 5.72 4.79
N ILE A 35 -11.18 4.67 5.53
CA ILE A 35 -11.04 3.28 5.09
C ILE A 35 -11.81 3.05 3.78
N VAL A 36 -13.05 3.51 3.71
CA VAL A 36 -13.88 3.35 2.50
C VAL A 36 -13.27 4.13 1.34
N GLU A 37 -12.94 5.40 1.54
CA GLU A 37 -12.36 6.26 0.51
C GLU A 37 -11.02 5.70 0.00
N ALA A 38 -10.13 5.28 0.90
CA ALA A 38 -8.84 4.71 0.54
C ALA A 38 -8.98 3.39 -0.23
N THR A 39 -9.90 2.51 0.21
CA THR A 39 -10.14 1.23 -0.48
C THR A 39 -10.77 1.44 -1.86
N LEU A 40 -11.71 2.37 -1.99
CA LEU A 40 -12.31 2.71 -3.28
C LEU A 40 -11.30 3.35 -4.24
N THR A 41 -10.46 4.26 -3.74
CA THR A 41 -9.39 4.88 -4.54
C THR A 41 -8.38 3.84 -5.00
N ALA A 42 -7.93 2.97 -4.10
CA ALA A 42 -7.06 1.85 -4.43
C ALA A 42 -7.70 0.94 -5.49
N GLY A 43 -8.98 0.63 -5.33
CA GLY A 43 -9.74 -0.16 -6.29
C GLY A 43 -9.86 0.51 -7.66
N ALA A 44 -10.15 1.80 -7.70
CA ALA A 44 -10.23 2.54 -8.95
C ALA A 44 -8.89 2.55 -9.70
N VAL A 45 -7.79 2.83 -9.00
CA VAL A 45 -6.44 2.80 -9.60
C VAL A 45 -6.08 1.40 -10.06
N ALA A 46 -6.33 0.39 -9.25
CA ALA A 46 -6.08 -1.00 -9.61
C ALA A 46 -6.87 -1.44 -10.85
N LEU A 47 -8.13 -1.03 -10.98
CA LEU A 47 -8.96 -1.29 -12.16
C LEU A 47 -8.41 -0.59 -13.41
N ILE A 48 -7.96 0.66 -13.29
CA ILE A 48 -7.30 1.37 -14.39
C ILE A 48 -6.05 0.61 -14.83
N PHE A 49 -5.21 0.17 -13.90
CA PHE A 49 -4.01 -0.61 -14.22
C PHE A 49 -4.33 -2.01 -14.74
N LEU A 50 -5.39 -2.63 -14.25
CA LEU A 50 -5.85 -3.93 -14.76
C LEU A 50 -6.23 -3.87 -16.24
N VAL A 51 -6.87 -2.77 -16.67
CA VAL A 51 -7.34 -2.60 -18.05
C VAL A 51 -6.29 -1.93 -18.94
N LEU A 52 -5.64 -0.90 -18.43
CA LEU A 52 -4.79 0.01 -19.21
C LEU A 52 -3.30 -0.06 -18.84
N GLY A 53 -2.90 -0.82 -17.82
CA GLY A 53 -1.54 -0.77 -17.26
C GLY A 53 -0.44 -0.95 -18.31
N LYS A 54 -0.58 -1.94 -19.20
CA LYS A 54 0.36 -2.14 -20.32
C LYS A 54 0.40 -0.98 -21.30
N VAL A 55 -0.75 -0.41 -21.60
CA VAL A 55 -0.85 0.73 -22.51
C VAL A 55 -0.19 1.94 -21.88
N ILE A 56 -0.45 2.18 -20.59
CA ILE A 56 0.16 3.27 -19.82
C ILE A 56 1.69 3.15 -19.83
N PHE A 57 2.23 1.98 -19.50
CA PHE A 57 3.67 1.77 -19.46
C PHE A 57 4.31 1.97 -20.84
N ARG A 58 3.69 1.40 -21.87
CA ARG A 58 4.15 1.57 -23.26
C ARG A 58 4.09 3.03 -23.73
N PHE A 59 3.02 3.73 -23.40
CA PHE A 59 2.85 5.15 -23.77
C PHE A 59 3.85 6.06 -23.08
N LEU A 60 4.15 5.80 -21.79
CA LEU A 60 5.12 6.56 -21.01
C LEU A 60 6.58 6.16 -21.32
N GLY A 61 6.79 5.06 -22.03
CA GLY A 61 8.13 4.52 -22.29
C GLY A 61 8.84 4.00 -21.04
N ILE A 62 8.08 3.65 -19.98
CA ILE A 62 8.60 3.12 -18.72
C ILE A 62 8.42 1.61 -18.66
N THR A 63 9.33 0.96 -17.95
CA THR A 63 9.28 -0.48 -17.68
C THR A 63 8.71 -0.76 -16.29
N ASP A 64 8.35 -2.03 -16.05
CA ASP A 64 7.98 -2.51 -14.72
C ASP A 64 9.08 -2.24 -13.70
N ASN A 65 10.34 -2.28 -14.12
CA ASN A 65 11.51 -2.06 -13.27
C ASN A 65 11.64 -0.57 -12.88
N ASP A 66 11.45 0.34 -13.83
CA ASP A 66 11.44 1.79 -13.55
C ASP A 66 10.35 2.14 -12.55
N PHE A 67 9.16 1.58 -12.75
CA PHE A 67 8.02 1.80 -11.86
C PHE A 67 8.26 1.21 -10.46
N ARG A 68 8.94 0.05 -10.38
CA ARG A 68 9.34 -0.60 -9.12
C ARG A 68 10.38 0.23 -8.37
N ILE A 69 11.39 0.78 -9.07
CA ILE A 69 12.41 1.63 -8.46
C ILE A 69 11.78 2.93 -7.94
N GLY A 70 11.01 3.63 -8.78
CA GLY A 70 10.34 4.87 -8.39
C GLY A 70 9.42 4.71 -7.20
N GLY A 71 8.63 3.64 -7.19
CA GLY A 71 7.75 3.32 -6.07
C GLY A 71 8.50 2.90 -4.81
N GLY A 72 9.61 2.18 -4.95
CA GLY A 72 10.49 1.87 -3.84
C GLY A 72 11.07 3.13 -3.20
N ILE A 73 11.45 4.13 -3.99
CA ILE A 73 11.93 5.43 -3.48
C ILE A 73 10.81 6.14 -2.69
N VAL A 74 9.60 6.23 -3.24
CA VAL A 74 8.46 6.85 -2.55
C VAL A 74 8.16 6.14 -1.23
N LEU A 75 8.11 4.81 -1.25
CA LEU A 75 7.88 3.99 -0.06
C LEU A 75 8.98 4.18 0.99
N LEU A 76 10.25 4.28 0.56
CA LEU A 76 11.39 4.54 1.44
C LEU A 76 11.25 5.89 2.15
N VAL A 77 10.93 6.95 1.42
CA VAL A 77 10.72 8.29 1.98
C VAL A 77 9.59 8.27 3.01
N LEU A 78 8.46 7.64 2.69
CA LEU A 78 7.33 7.54 3.61
C LEU A 78 7.72 6.77 4.88
N ALA A 79 8.37 5.62 4.76
CA ALA A 79 8.75 4.78 5.89
C ALA A 79 9.81 5.44 6.79
N VAL A 80 10.81 6.11 6.19
CA VAL A 80 11.83 6.87 6.93
C VAL A 80 11.18 8.05 7.67
N THR A 81 10.28 8.77 7.01
CA THR A 81 9.53 9.86 7.64
C THR A 81 8.71 9.36 8.84
N ASP A 82 8.11 8.16 8.73
CA ASP A 82 7.36 7.53 9.83
C ASP A 82 8.26 7.10 11.01
N LEU A 83 9.49 6.71 10.72
CA LEU A 83 10.47 6.38 11.76
C LEU A 83 10.98 7.61 12.50
N LEU A 84 11.24 8.72 11.80
CA LEU A 84 11.87 9.90 12.35
C LEU A 84 10.89 10.82 13.09
N PHE A 85 9.66 10.95 12.58
CA PHE A 85 8.68 11.89 13.12
C PHE A 85 7.56 11.13 13.87
N THR A 86 7.13 11.71 14.98
CA THR A 86 5.97 11.23 15.72
C THR A 86 4.67 11.67 15.03
N SER A 87 3.58 10.93 15.29
CA SER A 87 2.25 11.27 14.77
C SER A 87 1.77 12.66 15.21
N GLU A 88 2.29 13.19 16.31
CA GLU A 88 1.98 14.53 16.83
C GLU A 88 2.72 15.63 16.07
N GLU A 89 3.97 15.40 15.70
CA GLU A 89 4.77 16.35 14.92
C GLU A 89 4.29 16.49 13.47
N ARG A 90 3.60 15.48 12.96
CA ARG A 90 2.96 15.52 11.62
C ARG A 90 1.64 16.31 11.59
N LYS A 91 1.02 16.56 12.73
CA LYS A 91 -0.20 17.38 12.82
C LYS A 91 0.12 18.87 12.70
N GLY A 92 0.67 19.30 11.58
CA GLY A 92 0.55 20.69 11.16
C GLY A 92 -0.94 21.02 10.92
N PRO A 93 -1.37 22.28 11.14
CA PRO A 93 -2.78 22.66 11.11
C PRO A 93 -3.52 22.42 9.78
N ASN A 94 -2.85 21.93 8.73
CA ASN A 94 -3.40 21.71 7.38
C ASN A 94 -2.99 20.39 6.72
N THR A 95 -2.42 19.42 7.45
CA THR A 95 -2.17 18.11 6.88
C THR A 95 -3.44 17.24 7.01
N SER A 96 -4.31 17.36 6.03
CA SER A 96 -5.30 16.31 5.77
C SER A 96 -4.51 15.02 5.49
N VAL A 97 -4.53 14.06 6.43
CA VAL A 97 -4.19 12.67 6.11
C VAL A 97 -5.25 12.25 5.10
N GLY A 98 -4.96 12.49 3.83
CA GLY A 98 -5.92 12.33 2.75
C GLY A 98 -5.95 10.90 2.26
N VAL A 99 -6.95 10.62 1.46
CA VAL A 99 -7.16 9.38 0.70
C VAL A 99 -5.91 8.99 -0.10
N VAL A 100 -5.15 9.97 -0.56
CA VAL A 100 -3.97 9.78 -1.43
C VAL A 100 -2.82 9.04 -0.75
N PRO A 101 -2.37 9.33 0.50
CA PRO A 101 -1.28 8.57 1.11
C PRO A 101 -1.64 7.12 1.48
N ILE A 102 -2.92 6.81 1.67
CA ILE A 102 -3.35 5.46 2.08
C ILE A 102 -3.83 4.65 0.88
N GLY A 103 -4.57 5.26 -0.06
CA GLY A 103 -5.01 4.58 -1.28
C GLY A 103 -3.86 4.36 -2.26
N ILE A 104 -3.04 5.40 -2.46
CA ILE A 104 -1.87 5.43 -3.34
C ILE A 104 -0.78 6.24 -2.61
N PRO A 105 0.41 5.74 -2.39
CA PRO A 105 0.99 4.47 -2.83
C PRO A 105 0.86 3.30 -1.85
N LEU A 106 0.10 3.45 -0.75
CA LEU A 106 0.13 2.48 0.34
C LEU A 106 -0.55 1.16 -0.04
N ILE A 107 -1.88 1.17 -0.34
CA ILE A 107 -2.62 -0.06 -0.67
C ILE A 107 -2.25 -0.51 -2.09
N MET A 108 -2.30 0.41 -3.07
CA MET A 108 -1.92 0.14 -4.46
C MET A 108 -0.56 0.74 -4.77
N GLY A 109 0.46 0.23 -4.11
CA GLY A 109 1.85 0.55 -4.42
C GLY A 109 2.31 -0.08 -5.74
N PRO A 110 3.51 0.31 -6.23
CA PRO A 110 4.06 -0.17 -7.50
C PRO A 110 4.16 -1.69 -7.58
N ALA A 111 4.48 -2.38 -6.48
CA ALA A 111 4.52 -3.83 -6.44
C ALA A 111 3.14 -4.46 -6.71
N ALA A 112 2.07 -3.88 -6.14
CA ALA A 112 0.71 -4.33 -6.37
C ALA A 112 0.26 -4.05 -7.82
N LEU A 113 0.56 -2.86 -8.34
CA LEU A 113 0.19 -2.46 -9.71
C LEU A 113 0.93 -3.29 -10.78
N THR A 114 2.23 -3.56 -10.62
CA THR A 114 2.97 -4.47 -11.51
C THR A 114 2.46 -5.90 -11.39
N SER A 115 2.14 -6.36 -10.19
CA SER A 115 1.57 -7.69 -9.98
C SER A 115 0.21 -7.85 -10.65
N ILE A 116 -0.63 -6.81 -10.70
CA ILE A 116 -1.90 -6.82 -11.44
C ILE A 116 -1.64 -7.11 -12.93
N ILE A 117 -0.68 -6.43 -13.55
CA ILE A 117 -0.34 -6.62 -14.96
C ILE A 117 0.10 -8.07 -15.21
N ILE A 118 1.01 -8.59 -14.37
CA ILE A 118 1.51 -9.98 -14.47
C ILE A 118 0.39 -10.99 -14.29
N VAL A 119 -0.51 -10.77 -13.33
CA VAL A 119 -1.62 -11.67 -13.04
C VAL A 119 -2.65 -11.65 -14.17
N VAL A 120 -2.89 -10.50 -14.81
CA VAL A 120 -3.75 -10.40 -15.99
C VAL A 120 -3.17 -11.21 -17.14
N ASP A 121 -1.86 -11.18 -17.35
CA ASP A 121 -1.20 -11.96 -18.41
C ASP A 121 -1.26 -13.46 -18.17
N ALA A 122 -1.09 -13.88 -16.92
CA ALA A 122 -1.05 -15.29 -16.58
C ALA A 122 -2.44 -15.93 -16.47
N TYR A 123 -3.48 -15.20 -16.05
CA TYR A 123 -4.78 -15.75 -15.67
C TYR A 123 -5.98 -15.08 -16.37
N GLY A 124 -5.75 -14.01 -17.15
CA GLY A 124 -6.79 -13.25 -17.82
C GLY A 124 -7.54 -12.27 -16.91
N TYR A 125 -8.36 -11.42 -17.53
CA TYR A 125 -9.00 -10.27 -16.85
C TYR A 125 -9.97 -10.68 -15.75
N TRP A 126 -10.84 -11.67 -15.98
CA TRP A 126 -11.89 -12.06 -15.02
C TRP A 126 -11.35 -12.63 -13.72
N ILE A 127 -10.36 -13.51 -13.82
CA ILE A 127 -9.74 -14.14 -12.65
C ILE A 127 -8.94 -13.09 -11.86
N SER A 128 -8.25 -12.19 -12.56
CA SER A 128 -7.50 -11.09 -11.96
C SER A 128 -8.40 -10.11 -11.26
N MET A 129 -9.53 -9.75 -11.86
CA MET A 129 -10.53 -8.87 -11.26
C MET A 129 -11.14 -9.48 -9.99
N LEU A 130 -11.52 -10.76 -10.02
CA LEU A 130 -12.03 -11.45 -8.84
C LEU A 130 -10.98 -11.49 -7.72
N SER A 131 -9.72 -11.80 -8.07
CA SER A 131 -8.60 -11.79 -7.13
C SER A 131 -8.37 -10.43 -6.51
N LEU A 132 -8.44 -9.36 -7.31
CA LEU A 132 -8.32 -7.98 -6.85
C LEU A 132 -9.42 -7.61 -5.86
N VAL A 133 -10.68 -7.89 -6.19
CA VAL A 133 -11.84 -7.58 -5.33
C VAL A 133 -11.71 -8.31 -3.98
N LEU A 134 -11.32 -9.59 -3.99
CA LEU A 134 -11.11 -10.36 -2.76
C LEU A 134 -9.98 -9.77 -1.91
N ASN A 135 -8.86 -9.36 -2.52
CA ASN A 135 -7.77 -8.74 -1.79
C ASN A 135 -8.16 -7.37 -1.19
N LEU A 136 -8.85 -6.52 -1.96
CA LEU A 136 -9.36 -5.24 -1.46
C LEU A 136 -10.39 -5.42 -0.33
N PHE A 137 -11.21 -6.45 -0.41
CA PHE A 137 -12.12 -6.80 0.68
C PHE A 137 -11.36 -7.17 1.96
N ILE A 138 -10.27 -7.95 1.84
CA ILE A 138 -9.41 -8.27 2.99
C ILE A 138 -8.75 -7.03 3.57
N VAL A 139 -8.23 -6.12 2.74
CA VAL A 139 -7.69 -4.82 3.19
C VAL A 139 -8.75 -4.04 3.97
N TRP A 140 -9.92 -3.85 3.37
CA TRP A 140 -11.04 -3.15 4.00
C TRP A 140 -11.43 -3.78 5.34
N PHE A 141 -11.60 -5.11 5.35
CA PHE A 141 -11.97 -5.85 6.56
C PHE A 141 -10.90 -5.71 7.65
N THR A 142 -9.63 -5.84 7.30
CA THR A 142 -8.51 -5.73 8.24
C THR A 142 -8.40 -4.32 8.81
N PHE A 143 -8.50 -3.28 7.99
CA PHE A 143 -8.50 -1.89 8.46
C PHE A 143 -9.72 -1.56 9.32
N ARG A 144 -10.88 -2.13 8.98
CA ARG A 144 -12.12 -1.96 9.75
C ARG A 144 -12.01 -2.51 11.17
N HIS A 145 -11.22 -3.56 11.34
CA HIS A 145 -11.00 -4.22 12.63
C HIS A 145 -9.66 -3.87 13.28
N SER A 146 -8.91 -2.93 12.72
CA SER A 146 -7.59 -2.52 13.24
C SER A 146 -7.62 -1.99 14.68
N ASP A 147 -8.76 -1.47 15.15
CA ASP A 147 -8.94 -1.01 16.54
C ASP A 147 -8.84 -2.15 17.56
N VAL A 148 -9.07 -3.40 17.14
CA VAL A 148 -8.85 -4.59 17.99
C VAL A 148 -7.37 -4.72 18.32
N VAL A 149 -6.49 -4.43 17.36
CA VAL A 149 -5.02 -4.47 17.58
C VAL A 149 -4.63 -3.49 18.69
N ILE A 150 -5.13 -2.24 18.63
CA ILE A 150 -4.87 -1.23 19.68
C ILE A 150 -5.43 -1.68 21.01
N ARG A 151 -6.64 -2.25 21.02
CA ARG A 151 -7.29 -2.70 22.27
C ARG A 151 -6.50 -3.81 22.97
N VAL A 152 -5.92 -4.73 22.19
CA VAL A 152 -5.13 -5.86 22.71
C VAL A 152 -3.73 -5.42 23.13
N MET A 153 -3.08 -4.55 22.35
CA MET A 153 -1.69 -4.15 22.56
C MET A 153 -1.54 -2.90 23.43
N GLY A 154 -2.61 -2.12 23.60
CA GLY A 154 -2.57 -0.79 24.21
C GLY A 154 -1.84 0.24 23.34
N ASP A 155 -1.91 1.53 23.71
CA ASP A 155 -1.34 2.63 22.91
C ASP A 155 0.19 2.53 22.77
N GLY A 156 0.88 2.11 23.82
CA GLY A 156 2.34 1.90 23.80
C GLY A 156 2.74 0.77 22.86
N GLY A 157 2.06 -0.37 22.95
CA GLY A 157 2.30 -1.52 22.08
C GLY A 157 1.98 -1.22 20.62
N ALA A 158 0.88 -0.53 20.36
CA ALA A 158 0.51 -0.13 18.99
C ALA A 158 1.55 0.81 18.36
N ARG A 159 2.09 1.78 19.13
CA ARG A 159 3.18 2.66 18.66
C ARG A 159 4.46 1.89 18.38
N ALA A 160 4.86 0.98 19.28
CA ALA A 160 6.04 0.13 19.07
C ALA A 160 5.88 -0.75 17.84
N PHE A 161 4.71 -1.37 17.67
CA PHE A 161 4.39 -2.18 16.50
C PHE A 161 4.43 -1.37 15.20
N ALA A 162 3.90 -0.14 15.20
CA ALA A 162 3.98 0.76 14.04
C ALA A 162 5.44 1.08 13.65
N LYS A 163 6.33 1.33 14.62
CA LYS A 163 7.76 1.59 14.35
C LYS A 163 8.47 0.36 13.79
N VAL A 164 8.17 -0.83 14.29
CA VAL A 164 8.70 -2.09 13.73
C VAL A 164 8.23 -2.29 12.29
N ALA A 165 6.96 -2.01 12.00
CA ALA A 165 6.45 -2.12 10.64
C ALA A 165 7.08 -1.10 9.69
N SER A 166 7.33 0.13 10.14
CA SER A 166 8.05 1.11 9.32
C SER A 166 9.46 0.63 8.98
N LEU A 167 10.15 -0.11 9.86
CA LEU A 167 11.43 -0.77 9.55
C LEU A 167 11.27 -1.84 8.46
N PHE A 168 10.23 -2.68 8.53
CA PHE A 168 9.95 -3.63 7.47
C PHE A 168 9.63 -2.94 6.14
N MET A 169 8.91 -1.83 6.16
CA MET A 169 8.66 -1.05 4.94
C MET A 169 9.93 -0.47 4.34
N VAL A 170 10.88 0.02 5.15
CA VAL A 170 12.21 0.41 4.65
C VAL A 170 12.89 -0.77 3.94
N ALA A 171 12.87 -1.96 4.55
CA ALA A 171 13.47 -3.15 3.97
C ALA A 171 12.80 -3.55 2.64
N ILE A 172 11.46 -3.50 2.57
CA ILE A 172 10.68 -3.76 1.35
C ILE A 172 11.01 -2.72 0.27
N ALA A 173 11.07 -1.44 0.62
CA ALA A 173 11.42 -0.36 -0.30
C ALA A 173 12.82 -0.58 -0.92
N VAL A 174 13.82 -0.91 -0.09
CA VAL A 174 15.18 -1.25 -0.54
C VAL A 174 15.17 -2.50 -1.42
N MET A 175 14.40 -3.52 -1.07
CA MET A 175 14.24 -4.72 -1.90
C MET A 175 13.67 -4.36 -3.29
N MET A 176 12.64 -3.52 -3.35
CA MET A 176 12.02 -3.10 -4.62
C MET A 176 13.03 -2.37 -5.51
N ILE A 177 13.79 -1.43 -4.96
CA ILE A 177 14.83 -0.69 -5.67
C ILE A 177 15.91 -1.66 -6.17
N ARG A 178 16.41 -2.53 -5.31
CA ARG A 178 17.43 -3.51 -5.64
C ARG A 178 17.00 -4.44 -6.78
N VAL A 179 15.80 -5.03 -6.68
CA VAL A 179 15.28 -5.94 -7.70
C VAL A 179 15.06 -5.20 -9.02
N GLY A 180 14.53 -3.96 -8.97
CA GLY A 180 14.39 -3.14 -10.16
C GLY A 180 15.72 -2.88 -10.87
N ILE A 181 16.77 -2.50 -10.13
CA ILE A 181 18.12 -2.27 -10.68
C ILE A 181 18.71 -3.58 -11.23
N GLN A 182 18.62 -4.67 -10.49
CA GLN A 182 19.19 -5.97 -10.94
C GLN A 182 18.58 -6.43 -12.26
N ASN A 183 17.26 -6.26 -12.45
CA ASN A 183 16.58 -6.67 -13.68
C ASN A 183 16.84 -5.73 -14.87
N ILE A 184 17.35 -4.51 -14.65
CA ILE A 184 17.77 -3.61 -15.73
C ILE A 184 19.18 -3.94 -16.23
N VAL A 185 20.04 -4.44 -15.33
CA VAL A 185 21.46 -4.72 -15.63
C VAL A 185 21.66 -6.12 -16.24
N GLN A 186 20.71 -7.03 -16.07
CA GLN A 186 20.73 -8.36 -16.72
C GLN A 186 20.17 -8.31 -18.13
#